data_c8dd72937d5fcc969c8f3c63f9a17e2e
#
_entry.id   c8dd72937d5fcc969c8f3c63f9a17e2e
#
_cell.length_a   1.000
_cell.length_b   1.000
_cell.length_c   1.000
_cell.angle_alpha   90.00
_cell.angle_beta   90.00
_cell.angle_gamma   90.00
#
_symmetry.space_group_name_H-M   'P 1'
#
loop_
_entity.id
_entity.type
_entity.pdbx_description
1 polymer ?
#
loop_
_entity_poly.entity_id
_entity_poly.type
_entity_poly.pdbx_seq_one_letter_code
_entity_poly.pdbx_strand_id
1 'polypeptide(L)'
;MDRIGPRLAVLKLAAGAALAWAAPSRTELPIQSAKWQAEPQRFEELSSQPLECAAIARNREEARLFEIGRSAFRAPLLLGGQAARSGLSCASCHSNGRRNPAFQFPGLSRAPGTADVTSSLMSARRGNGVFDPRPIPDLATPGKVPRTRGDGALESFIRGLIVEEFDGAEPPPLILRGLAAYVRAIGRPGCDLQARVPLRLATMTGDAARAVEASAQAWQGGDQAAARLLLTSARSTLGLIDERYNGAVLAGDRQAIRRADLALLAIGQAMDRKDADVATRLTAWKADLPGWRARLARSEARSLFAAANLARALGVTPRSPPARGGESPRR
;
A
#
# COMPACT_ATOMS: atom_id res chain seq x y z
N MET A 1 -28.47 -39.41 -77.82
CA MET A 1 -29.35 -38.32 -77.27
C MET A 1 -29.86 -38.87 -75.96
N ASP A 2 -29.14 -38.75 -74.88
CA ASP A 2 -29.62 -39.13 -73.54
C ASP A 2 -29.28 -38.03 -72.53
N ARG A 3 -30.32 -37.51 -71.93
CA ARG A 3 -30.26 -36.42 -70.96
C ARG A 3 -30.02 -37.00 -69.58
N ILE A 4 -28.90 -36.66 -68.99
CA ILE A 4 -28.62 -36.95 -67.57
C ILE A 4 -28.97 -35.72 -66.74
N GLY A 5 -30.01 -35.88 -65.89
CA GLY A 5 -30.43 -34.84 -64.93
C GLY A 5 -29.60 -34.86 -63.66
N PRO A 6 -29.39 -33.71 -63.01
CA PRO A 6 -28.60 -33.65 -61.82
C PRO A 6 -29.39 -34.09 -60.58
N ARG A 7 -28.80 -34.98 -59.75
CA ARG A 7 -29.29 -35.37 -58.44
C ARG A 7 -28.86 -34.31 -57.40
N LEU A 8 -29.87 -33.63 -56.84
CA LEU A 8 -29.65 -32.74 -55.69
C LEU A 8 -29.38 -33.61 -54.45
N ALA A 9 -28.19 -33.52 -53.89
CA ALA A 9 -27.84 -34.03 -52.54
C ALA A 9 -28.26 -33.01 -51.49
N VAL A 10 -29.22 -33.38 -50.67
CA VAL A 10 -29.67 -32.56 -49.50
C VAL A 10 -28.68 -32.83 -48.37
N LEU A 11 -27.84 -31.86 -48.07
CA LEU A 11 -26.94 -31.87 -46.88
C LEU A 11 -27.76 -31.42 -45.66
N LYS A 12 -28.02 -32.35 -44.74
CA LYS A 12 -28.59 -32.01 -43.41
C LYS A 12 -27.49 -31.44 -42.53
N LEU A 13 -27.46 -30.14 -42.32
CA LEU A 13 -26.66 -29.51 -41.27
C LEU A 13 -27.29 -29.81 -39.90
N ALA A 14 -26.60 -30.62 -39.11
CA ALA A 14 -26.92 -30.77 -37.68
C ALA A 14 -26.33 -29.57 -36.94
N ALA A 15 -27.19 -28.63 -36.50
CA ALA A 15 -26.79 -27.54 -35.63
C ALA A 15 -26.58 -28.08 -34.20
N GLY A 16 -25.34 -28.37 -33.85
CA GLY A 16 -24.90 -28.66 -32.48
C GLY A 16 -24.90 -27.34 -31.66
N ALA A 17 -25.87 -27.16 -30.78
CA ALA A 17 -25.86 -26.10 -29.80
C ALA A 17 -24.77 -26.36 -28.75
N ALA A 18 -23.61 -25.75 -28.91
CA ALA A 18 -22.59 -25.70 -27.84
C ALA A 18 -23.09 -24.78 -26.73
N LEU A 19 -23.58 -25.38 -25.63
CA LEU A 19 -23.81 -24.68 -24.39
C LEU A 19 -22.44 -24.24 -23.85
N ALA A 20 -22.02 -23.02 -24.16
CA ALA A 20 -20.90 -22.37 -23.52
C ALA A 20 -21.29 -22.13 -22.04
N TRP A 21 -20.76 -22.91 -21.15
CA TRP A 21 -20.79 -22.60 -19.74
C TRP A 21 -19.97 -21.33 -19.53
N ALA A 22 -20.66 -20.18 -19.44
CA ALA A 22 -20.07 -18.95 -18.97
C ALA A 22 -19.68 -19.20 -17.51
N ALA A 23 -18.38 -19.41 -17.27
CA ALA A 23 -17.85 -19.38 -15.92
C ALA A 23 -18.27 -18.02 -15.29
N PRO A 24 -18.79 -18.00 -14.05
CA PRO A 24 -19.17 -16.75 -13.41
C PRO A 24 -17.94 -15.84 -13.42
N SER A 25 -18.05 -14.68 -14.04
CA SER A 25 -17.01 -13.65 -14.01
C SER A 25 -16.77 -13.31 -12.54
N ARG A 26 -15.65 -13.76 -11.97
CA ARG A 26 -15.23 -13.34 -10.64
C ARG A 26 -15.09 -11.83 -10.71
N THR A 27 -16.00 -11.12 -10.06
CA THR A 27 -15.91 -9.67 -9.92
C THR A 27 -14.55 -9.38 -9.31
N GLU A 28 -13.70 -8.68 -10.05
CA GLU A 28 -12.34 -8.39 -9.61
C GLU A 28 -12.39 -7.65 -8.27
N LEU A 29 -11.62 -8.12 -7.27
CA LEU A 29 -11.58 -7.48 -5.97
C LEU A 29 -11.09 -6.03 -6.15
N PRO A 30 -11.81 -5.02 -5.64
CA PRO A 30 -11.47 -3.61 -5.87
C PRO A 30 -10.20 -3.16 -5.15
N ILE A 31 -9.58 -4.02 -4.33
CA ILE A 31 -8.37 -3.71 -3.58
C ILE A 31 -7.15 -3.92 -4.50
N GLN A 32 -6.50 -2.82 -4.90
CA GLN A 32 -5.36 -2.82 -5.81
C GLN A 32 -4.23 -3.74 -5.31
N SER A 33 -3.92 -3.68 -4.01
CA SER A 33 -2.85 -4.48 -3.42
C SER A 33 -3.10 -5.99 -3.45
N ALA A 34 -4.34 -6.44 -3.67
CA ALA A 34 -4.64 -7.85 -3.84
C ALA A 34 -3.96 -8.47 -5.06
N LYS A 35 -3.65 -7.64 -6.08
CA LYS A 35 -3.04 -8.08 -7.34
C LYS A 35 -1.61 -8.60 -7.19
N TRP A 36 -0.92 -8.21 -6.12
CA TRP A 36 0.45 -8.64 -5.82
C TRP A 36 0.60 -9.30 -4.46
N GLN A 37 -0.49 -9.91 -3.97
CA GLN A 37 -0.46 -10.77 -2.79
C GLN A 37 -0.74 -12.21 -3.21
N ALA A 38 0.19 -13.11 -2.91
CA ALA A 38 0.06 -14.52 -3.26
C ALA A 38 -0.98 -15.24 -2.41
N GLU A 39 -1.69 -16.20 -3.03
CA GLU A 39 -2.44 -17.21 -2.29
C GLU A 39 -1.45 -18.19 -1.59
N PRO A 40 -1.77 -18.71 -0.40
CA PRO A 40 -3.01 -18.54 0.37
C PRO A 40 -2.96 -17.36 1.37
N GLN A 41 -1.90 -16.56 1.41
CA GLN A 41 -1.67 -15.53 2.42
C GLN A 41 -2.47 -14.23 2.16
N ARG A 42 -3.08 -14.08 0.99
CA ARG A 42 -3.76 -12.85 0.56
C ARG A 42 -4.79 -12.35 1.57
N PHE A 43 -5.60 -13.24 2.12
CA PHE A 43 -6.60 -12.85 3.12
C PHE A 43 -5.95 -12.24 4.36
N GLU A 44 -4.89 -12.85 4.87
CA GLU A 44 -4.17 -12.38 6.06
C GLU A 44 -3.54 -11.01 5.80
N GLU A 45 -2.86 -10.82 4.67
CA GLU A 45 -2.19 -9.56 4.32
C GLU A 45 -3.17 -8.42 4.03
N LEU A 46 -4.41 -8.72 3.60
CA LEU A 46 -5.45 -7.73 3.39
C LEU A 46 -6.30 -7.44 4.63
N SER A 47 -6.33 -8.33 5.63
CA SER A 47 -7.12 -8.18 6.86
C SER A 47 -6.32 -7.72 8.07
N SER A 48 -5.01 -7.87 8.04
CA SER A 48 -4.11 -7.52 9.14
C SER A 48 -2.76 -7.04 8.62
N GLN A 49 -1.96 -6.48 9.50
CA GLN A 49 -0.60 -6.04 9.20
C GLN A 49 0.33 -6.43 10.35
N PRO A 50 1.63 -6.63 10.11
CA PRO A 50 2.59 -6.86 11.18
C PRO A 50 2.55 -5.72 12.21
N LEU A 51 2.78 -6.03 13.48
CA LEU A 51 2.99 -5.01 14.49
C LEU A 51 4.19 -4.14 14.11
N GLU A 52 4.00 -2.82 14.10
CA GLU A 52 5.09 -1.87 13.83
C GLU A 52 6.02 -1.79 15.05
N CYS A 53 7.08 -2.57 15.04
CA CYS A 53 8.04 -2.69 16.13
C CYS A 53 9.01 -1.50 16.17
N ALA A 54 8.49 -0.28 16.25
CA ALA A 54 9.31 0.93 16.28
C ALA A 54 9.77 1.29 17.69
N ALA A 55 11.01 1.77 17.80
CA ALA A 55 11.53 2.35 19.03
C ALA A 55 10.86 3.71 19.30
N ILE A 56 10.70 4.04 20.58
CA ILE A 56 10.13 5.32 21.00
C ILE A 56 11.17 6.43 20.70
N ALA A 57 10.70 7.51 20.09
CA ALA A 57 11.53 8.69 19.82
C ALA A 57 11.99 9.35 21.13
N ARG A 58 13.26 9.77 21.17
CA ARG A 58 13.88 10.36 22.37
C ARG A 58 13.57 11.86 22.54
N ASN A 59 13.19 12.52 21.46
CA ASN A 59 12.88 13.95 21.44
C ASN A 59 11.91 14.29 20.30
N ARG A 60 11.45 15.54 20.26
CA ARG A 60 10.47 16.02 19.27
C ARG A 60 10.98 15.94 17.84
N GLU A 61 12.24 16.24 17.57
CA GLU A 61 12.81 16.22 16.22
C GLU A 61 12.89 14.78 15.71
N GLU A 62 13.30 13.82 16.55
CA GLU A 62 13.32 12.41 16.20
C GLU A 62 11.91 11.89 15.93
N ALA A 63 10.91 12.29 16.73
CA ALA A 63 9.51 11.95 16.50
C ALA A 63 8.99 12.55 15.17
N ARG A 64 9.34 13.79 14.87
CA ARG A 64 9.00 14.46 13.62
C ARG A 64 9.60 13.74 12.42
N LEU A 65 10.89 13.45 12.45
CA LEU A 65 11.56 12.71 11.37
C LEU A 65 11.00 11.31 11.20
N PHE A 66 10.69 10.62 12.30
CA PHE A 66 10.04 9.30 12.26
C PHE A 66 8.70 9.36 11.50
N GLU A 67 7.82 10.30 11.81
CA GLU A 67 6.50 10.41 11.17
C GLU A 67 6.61 10.85 9.71
N ILE A 68 7.57 11.71 9.35
CA ILE A 68 7.90 12.05 7.97
C ILE A 68 8.32 10.79 7.20
N GLY A 69 9.25 10.02 7.76
CA GLY A 69 9.74 8.79 7.15
C GLY A 69 8.68 7.71 7.05
N ARG A 70 7.89 7.53 8.10
CA ARG A 70 6.77 6.60 8.14
C ARG A 70 5.74 6.90 7.05
N SER A 71 5.44 8.17 6.84
CA SER A 71 4.52 8.62 5.79
C SER A 71 5.11 8.47 4.39
N ALA A 72 6.38 8.86 4.20
CA ALA A 72 7.09 8.71 2.92
C ALA A 72 7.27 7.24 2.53
N PHE A 73 7.50 6.33 3.48
CA PHE A 73 7.64 4.90 3.27
C PHE A 73 6.39 4.26 2.65
N ARG A 74 5.23 4.89 2.80
CA ARG A 74 3.94 4.48 2.25
C ARG A 74 3.54 5.26 0.99
N ALA A 75 4.41 6.13 0.47
CA ALA A 75 4.13 6.96 -0.70
C ALA A 75 4.54 6.26 -2.01
N PRO A 76 3.62 5.81 -2.87
CA PRO A 76 3.99 5.17 -4.14
C PRO A 76 4.78 6.09 -5.07
N LEU A 77 4.45 7.38 -5.11
CA LEU A 77 5.12 8.35 -5.98
C LEU A 77 6.60 8.56 -5.65
N LEU A 78 7.04 8.14 -4.45
CA LEU A 78 8.45 8.20 -4.07
C LEU A 78 9.31 7.29 -4.95
N LEU A 79 8.81 6.10 -5.28
CA LEU A 79 9.56 5.13 -6.08
C LEU A 79 9.63 5.50 -7.58
N GLY A 80 8.62 6.19 -8.12
CA GLY A 80 8.61 6.55 -9.53
C GLY A 80 8.32 5.39 -10.48
N GLY A 81 8.53 5.63 -11.77
CA GLY A 81 8.48 4.62 -12.82
C GLY A 81 7.27 3.67 -12.81
N GLN A 82 7.52 2.42 -13.10
CA GLN A 82 6.51 1.35 -13.07
C GLN A 82 6.01 1.06 -11.65
N ALA A 83 6.87 1.20 -10.64
CA ALA A 83 6.49 0.97 -9.25
C ALA A 83 5.37 1.94 -8.82
N ALA A 84 5.53 3.23 -9.07
CA ALA A 84 4.52 4.24 -8.77
C ALA A 84 3.19 3.99 -9.52
N ARG A 85 3.27 3.67 -10.83
CA ARG A 85 2.07 3.36 -11.64
C ARG A 85 1.31 2.14 -11.12
N SER A 86 2.02 1.17 -10.57
CA SER A 86 1.42 -0.02 -9.95
C SER A 86 0.93 0.22 -8.51
N GLY A 87 1.16 1.40 -7.94
CA GLY A 87 0.84 1.70 -6.55
C GLY A 87 1.77 1.04 -5.53
N LEU A 88 2.95 0.57 -5.97
CA LEU A 88 3.96 0.01 -5.07
C LEU A 88 4.66 1.13 -4.30
N SER A 89 4.93 0.86 -3.03
CA SER A 89 5.73 1.68 -2.14
C SER A 89 6.70 0.79 -1.35
N CYS A 90 7.57 1.37 -0.56
CA CYS A 90 8.43 0.58 0.34
C CYS A 90 7.59 -0.35 1.25
N ALA A 91 6.41 0.12 1.69
CA ALA A 91 5.49 -0.65 2.53
C ALA A 91 4.86 -1.85 1.80
N SER A 92 4.88 -1.92 0.47
CA SER A 92 4.36 -3.08 -0.28
C SER A 92 5.22 -4.33 -0.04
N CYS A 93 6.55 -4.16 -0.03
CA CYS A 93 7.52 -5.21 0.27
C CYS A 93 7.81 -5.31 1.77
N HIS A 94 7.77 -4.18 2.49
CA HIS A 94 8.13 -4.06 3.91
C HIS A 94 6.97 -3.50 4.74
N SER A 95 5.89 -4.27 4.88
CA SER A 95 4.70 -3.86 5.65
C SER A 95 5.08 -3.51 7.10
N ASN A 96 4.89 -2.25 7.51
CA ASN A 96 5.35 -1.74 8.81
C ASN A 96 6.84 -2.03 9.12
N GLY A 97 7.70 -1.96 8.09
CA GLY A 97 9.13 -2.29 8.21
C GLY A 97 9.43 -3.78 8.31
N ARG A 98 8.43 -4.64 8.22
CA ARG A 98 8.54 -6.09 8.31
C ARG A 98 8.41 -6.72 6.93
N ARG A 99 9.05 -7.84 6.69
CA ARG A 99 8.93 -8.59 5.44
C ARG A 99 7.46 -8.91 5.13
N ASN A 100 7.03 -8.65 3.89
CA ASN A 100 5.76 -9.14 3.37
C ASN A 100 5.97 -10.53 2.72
N PRO A 101 5.58 -11.63 3.37
CA PRO A 101 5.81 -12.99 2.87
C PRO A 101 4.93 -13.35 1.69
N ALA A 102 3.84 -12.62 1.48
CA ALA A 102 2.90 -12.85 0.38
C ALA A 102 3.18 -11.97 -0.86
N PHE A 103 4.14 -11.03 -0.77
CA PHE A 103 4.44 -10.18 -1.92
C PHE A 103 4.84 -11.02 -3.13
N GLN A 104 4.10 -10.86 -4.22
CA GLN A 104 4.36 -11.55 -5.47
C GLN A 104 3.92 -10.67 -6.65
N PHE A 105 4.87 -9.99 -7.26
CA PHE A 105 4.62 -9.12 -8.40
C PHE A 105 5.15 -9.75 -9.69
N PRO A 106 4.32 -9.84 -10.76
CA PRO A 106 4.75 -10.43 -12.04
C PRO A 106 6.00 -9.73 -12.60
N GLY A 107 7.01 -10.52 -12.99
CA GLY A 107 8.27 -9.99 -13.53
C GLY A 107 9.24 -9.43 -12.48
N LEU A 108 8.85 -9.35 -11.21
CA LEU A 108 9.70 -8.92 -10.11
C LEU A 108 9.95 -10.05 -9.09
N SER A 109 8.97 -10.94 -8.92
CA SER A 109 9.04 -12.06 -7.97
C SER A 109 9.05 -13.41 -8.69
N ARG A 110 9.84 -14.37 -8.17
CA ARG A 110 9.79 -15.79 -8.60
C ARG A 110 8.85 -16.57 -7.69
N ALA A 111 8.98 -16.37 -6.39
CA ALA A 111 8.15 -16.97 -5.36
C ALA A 111 7.59 -15.87 -4.45
N PRO A 112 6.51 -16.16 -3.67
CA PRO A 112 6.04 -15.23 -2.66
C PRO A 112 7.15 -14.78 -1.71
N GLY A 113 7.16 -13.51 -1.33
CA GLY A 113 8.16 -12.91 -0.45
C GLY A 113 9.54 -12.69 -1.08
N THR A 114 9.63 -12.70 -2.43
CA THR A 114 10.87 -12.39 -3.15
C THR A 114 10.69 -11.20 -4.10
N ALA A 115 11.76 -10.46 -4.36
CA ALA A 115 11.79 -9.40 -5.34
C ALA A 115 13.18 -9.27 -5.97
N ASP A 116 13.21 -8.95 -7.26
CA ASP A 116 14.41 -8.54 -7.98
C ASP A 116 14.36 -7.03 -8.17
N VAL A 117 15.07 -6.30 -7.30
CA VAL A 117 15.11 -4.83 -7.36
C VAL A 117 16.06 -4.30 -8.45
N THR A 118 16.86 -5.16 -9.06
CA THR A 118 17.68 -4.82 -10.23
C THR A 118 16.98 -5.14 -11.56
N SER A 119 15.69 -5.48 -11.49
CA SER A 119 14.86 -5.82 -12.65
C SER A 119 14.70 -4.63 -13.61
N SER A 120 14.93 -4.87 -14.89
CA SER A 120 14.66 -3.90 -15.96
C SER A 120 13.19 -3.47 -16.05
N LEU A 121 12.27 -4.23 -15.45
CA LEU A 121 10.85 -3.85 -15.33
C LEU A 121 10.67 -2.61 -14.44
N MET A 122 11.47 -2.49 -13.38
CA MET A 122 11.33 -1.44 -12.36
C MET A 122 12.31 -0.29 -12.55
N SER A 123 13.47 -0.56 -13.19
CA SER A 123 14.50 0.44 -13.41
C SER A 123 15.03 0.41 -14.83
N ALA A 124 15.06 1.58 -15.46
CA ALA A 124 15.77 1.80 -16.72
C ALA A 124 17.30 1.90 -16.51
N ARG A 125 17.76 2.16 -15.29
CA ARG A 125 19.17 2.45 -14.95
C ARG A 125 19.94 1.22 -14.48
N ARG A 126 19.29 0.33 -13.73
CA ARG A 126 19.90 -0.81 -13.05
C ARG A 126 19.54 -2.17 -13.67
N GLY A 127 18.74 -2.22 -14.73
CA GLY A 127 18.40 -3.46 -15.39
C GLY A 127 19.65 -4.20 -15.86
N ASN A 128 20.02 -5.28 -15.15
CA ASN A 128 21.21 -6.08 -15.46
C ASN A 128 20.93 -7.24 -16.43
N GLY A 129 19.67 -7.39 -16.89
CA GLY A 129 19.25 -8.47 -17.81
C GLY A 129 19.17 -9.86 -17.17
N VAL A 130 19.42 -9.97 -15.86
CA VAL A 130 19.38 -11.23 -15.11
C VAL A 130 18.17 -11.19 -14.16
N PHE A 131 17.31 -12.20 -14.25
CA PHE A 131 16.18 -12.35 -13.32
C PHE A 131 16.59 -13.22 -12.13
N ASP A 132 16.96 -12.58 -11.02
CA ASP A 132 17.44 -13.23 -9.80
C ASP A 132 16.76 -12.74 -8.50
N PRO A 133 15.43 -12.86 -8.38
CA PRO A 133 14.68 -12.40 -7.21
C PRO A 133 15.23 -12.97 -5.91
N ARG A 134 15.48 -12.08 -4.94
CA ARG A 134 16.00 -12.41 -3.61
C ARG A 134 14.88 -12.32 -2.56
N PRO A 135 14.99 -13.07 -1.46
CA PRO A 135 14.08 -12.92 -0.34
C PRO A 135 14.06 -11.48 0.18
N ILE A 136 12.86 -10.89 0.29
CA ILE A 136 12.69 -9.57 0.88
C ILE A 136 13.16 -9.60 2.34
N PRO A 137 14.14 -8.77 2.74
CA PRO A 137 14.64 -8.78 4.10
C PRO A 137 13.63 -8.18 5.08
N ASP A 138 13.61 -8.70 6.32
CA ASP A 138 12.87 -8.07 7.41
C ASP A 138 13.76 -6.98 8.02
N LEU A 139 13.31 -5.72 7.97
CA LEU A 139 14.11 -4.59 8.46
C LEU A 139 14.26 -4.58 9.99
N ALA A 140 13.42 -5.34 10.71
CA ALA A 140 13.55 -5.52 12.15
C ALA A 140 14.70 -6.49 12.55
N THR A 141 15.19 -7.32 11.63
CA THR A 141 16.25 -8.28 11.92
C THR A 141 17.56 -7.56 12.27
N PRO A 142 18.22 -7.92 13.38
CA PRO A 142 19.51 -7.36 13.74
C PRO A 142 20.54 -7.49 12.60
N GLY A 143 21.35 -6.45 12.40
CA GLY A 143 22.40 -6.44 11.37
C GLY A 143 21.93 -6.26 9.93
N LYS A 144 20.62 -6.24 9.66
CA LYS A 144 20.08 -6.01 8.29
C LYS A 144 20.09 -4.55 7.89
N VAL A 145 20.02 -3.64 8.84
CA VAL A 145 20.01 -2.20 8.59
C VAL A 145 21.13 -1.54 9.36
N PRO A 146 21.97 -0.71 8.73
CA PRO A 146 22.92 0.14 9.44
C PRO A 146 22.17 1.07 10.40
N ARG A 147 22.44 0.94 11.71
CA ARG A 147 21.75 1.76 12.72
C ARG A 147 22.61 2.90 13.24
N THR A 148 23.86 2.95 12.81
CA THR A 148 24.78 4.06 13.09
C THR A 148 24.19 5.35 12.54
N ARG A 149 24.30 6.41 13.32
CA ARG A 149 23.81 7.74 12.96
C ARG A 149 24.98 8.60 12.50
N GLY A 150 24.71 9.51 11.57
CA GLY A 150 25.65 10.57 11.21
C GLY A 150 26.65 10.23 10.10
N ASP A 151 26.73 8.98 9.65
CA ASP A 151 27.59 8.58 8.53
C ASP A 151 26.95 8.74 7.14
N GLY A 152 25.63 9.00 7.08
CA GLY A 152 24.87 9.15 5.83
C GLY A 152 24.73 7.87 4.99
N ALA A 153 25.27 6.74 5.44
CA ALA A 153 25.31 5.51 4.66
C ALA A 153 23.91 4.96 4.38
N LEU A 154 23.00 4.99 5.36
CA LEU A 154 21.62 4.53 5.17
C LEU A 154 20.84 5.45 4.23
N GLU A 155 20.99 6.77 4.38
CA GLU A 155 20.39 7.78 3.51
C GLU A 155 20.83 7.58 2.05
N SER A 156 22.12 7.38 1.82
CA SER A 156 22.69 7.11 0.49
C SER A 156 22.17 5.80 -0.10
N PHE A 157 22.08 4.75 0.72
CA PHE A 157 21.51 3.46 0.30
C PHE A 157 20.03 3.60 -0.10
N ILE A 158 19.21 4.27 0.73
CA ILE A 158 17.78 4.51 0.43
C ILE A 158 17.64 5.35 -0.83
N ARG A 159 18.48 6.37 -1.02
CA ARG A 159 18.49 7.17 -2.24
C ARG A 159 18.77 6.32 -3.47
N GLY A 160 19.77 5.43 -3.40
CA GLY A 160 20.09 4.49 -4.49
C GLY A 160 18.90 3.61 -4.85
N LEU A 161 18.19 3.06 -3.86
CA LEU A 161 16.96 2.30 -4.11
C LEU A 161 15.93 3.14 -4.86
N ILE A 162 15.66 4.37 -4.41
CA ILE A 162 14.63 5.22 -5.02
C ILE A 162 15.00 5.59 -6.45
N VAL A 163 16.20 6.12 -6.67
CA VAL A 163 16.61 6.74 -7.94
C VAL A 163 17.09 5.71 -8.95
N GLU A 164 17.86 4.72 -8.49
CA GLU A 164 18.55 3.79 -9.38
C GLU A 164 17.78 2.50 -9.58
N GLU A 165 17.08 1.97 -8.54
CA GLU A 165 16.37 0.70 -8.63
C GLU A 165 14.90 0.86 -9.06
N PHE A 166 14.29 2.05 -8.83
CA PHE A 166 12.87 2.27 -9.10
C PHE A 166 12.57 3.50 -9.99
N ASP A 167 13.57 4.11 -10.63
CA ASP A 167 13.42 5.29 -11.48
C ASP A 167 12.70 6.48 -10.81
N GLY A 168 12.77 6.58 -9.48
CA GLY A 168 12.24 7.70 -8.73
C GLY A 168 13.02 8.99 -8.99
N ALA A 169 12.38 10.12 -8.78
CA ALA A 169 13.06 11.41 -8.75
C ALA A 169 13.98 11.51 -7.52
N GLU A 170 14.96 12.44 -7.59
CA GLU A 170 15.81 12.75 -6.44
C GLU A 170 14.94 13.15 -5.24
N PRO A 171 14.97 12.40 -4.12
CA PRO A 171 14.12 12.71 -2.98
C PRO A 171 14.65 13.92 -2.20
N PRO A 172 13.76 14.78 -1.68
CA PRO A 172 14.18 15.87 -0.81
C PRO A 172 15.02 15.37 0.37
N PRO A 173 16.06 16.11 0.80
CA PRO A 173 16.91 15.70 1.93
C PRO A 173 16.14 15.41 3.23
N LEU A 174 15.05 16.15 3.48
CA LEU A 174 14.16 15.92 4.62
C LEU A 174 13.49 14.54 4.55
N ILE A 175 13.08 14.12 3.36
CA ILE A 175 12.47 12.80 3.13
C ILE A 175 13.49 11.68 3.37
N LEU A 176 14.73 11.82 2.88
CA LEU A 176 15.79 10.83 3.12
C LEU A 176 16.11 10.69 4.62
N ARG A 177 16.29 11.82 5.33
CA ARG A 177 16.51 11.80 6.78
C ARG A 177 15.33 11.15 7.51
N GLY A 178 14.10 11.47 7.10
CA GLY A 178 12.90 10.86 7.66
C GLY A 178 12.86 9.35 7.45
N LEU A 179 13.06 8.89 6.20
CA LEU A 179 13.09 7.46 5.87
C LEU A 179 14.15 6.72 6.67
N ALA A 180 15.36 7.26 6.78
CA ALA A 180 16.43 6.68 7.58
C ALA A 180 16.06 6.65 9.07
N ALA A 181 15.43 7.71 9.60
CA ALA A 181 14.95 7.74 10.98
C ALA A 181 13.88 6.65 11.23
N TYR A 182 12.92 6.50 10.32
CA TYR A 182 11.91 5.45 10.41
C TYR A 182 12.54 4.06 10.37
N VAL A 183 13.37 3.77 9.37
CA VAL A 183 13.99 2.45 9.20
C VAL A 183 14.90 2.11 10.38
N ARG A 184 15.67 3.07 10.91
CA ARG A 184 16.49 2.88 12.12
C ARG A 184 15.67 2.59 13.38
N ALA A 185 14.45 3.09 13.46
CA ALA A 185 13.56 2.86 14.60
C ALA A 185 12.93 1.46 14.60
N ILE A 186 12.80 0.81 13.44
CA ILE A 186 12.23 -0.54 13.33
C ILE A 186 13.15 -1.57 13.99
N GLY A 187 12.56 -2.54 14.70
CA GLY A 187 13.31 -3.60 15.41
C GLY A 187 13.58 -3.27 16.88
N ARG A 188 12.59 -2.62 17.54
CA ARG A 188 12.63 -2.38 18.99
C ARG A 188 12.88 -3.70 19.75
N PRO A 189 13.86 -3.75 20.68
CA PRO A 189 14.07 -4.91 21.52
C PRO A 189 12.82 -5.32 22.31
N GLY A 190 12.58 -6.61 22.46
CA GLY A 190 11.43 -7.17 23.17
C GLY A 190 10.08 -7.03 22.44
N CYS A 191 10.05 -6.53 21.22
CA CYS A 191 8.84 -6.52 20.40
C CYS A 191 8.55 -7.92 19.84
N ASP A 192 7.30 -8.36 19.93
CA ASP A 192 6.87 -9.61 19.30
C ASP A 192 6.83 -9.46 17.77
N LEU A 193 7.84 -10.03 17.14
CA LEU A 193 7.99 -9.99 15.70
C LEU A 193 6.99 -10.89 14.93
N GLN A 194 6.22 -11.72 15.61
CA GLN A 194 5.15 -12.53 15.00
C GLN A 194 3.78 -11.88 15.15
N ALA A 195 3.67 -10.86 16.01
CA ALA A 195 2.40 -10.19 16.26
C ALA A 195 1.89 -9.48 15.01
N ARG A 196 0.60 -9.65 14.77
CA ARG A 196 -0.16 -8.91 13.74
C ARG A 196 -1.33 -8.17 14.38
N VAL A 197 -1.67 -7.05 13.81
CA VAL A 197 -2.82 -6.24 14.24
C VAL A 197 -3.84 -6.14 13.12
N PRO A 198 -5.15 -6.18 13.41
CA PRO A 198 -6.18 -6.01 12.40
C PRO A 198 -6.02 -4.70 11.64
N LEU A 199 -6.15 -4.73 10.33
CA LEU A 199 -6.23 -3.51 9.52
C LEU A 199 -7.62 -2.92 9.66
N ARG A 200 -7.73 -1.71 10.20
CA ARG A 200 -8.97 -1.02 10.50
C ARG A 200 -9.03 0.36 9.84
N LEU A 201 -10.24 0.86 9.64
CA LEU A 201 -10.46 2.24 9.19
C LEU A 201 -9.71 3.24 10.08
N ALA A 202 -9.78 3.09 11.41
CA ALA A 202 -9.10 3.97 12.35
C ALA A 202 -7.58 4.03 12.14
N THR A 203 -6.94 2.89 11.81
CA THR A 203 -5.51 2.80 11.50
C THR A 203 -5.18 3.61 10.25
N MET A 204 -5.92 3.36 9.15
CA MET A 204 -5.64 4.01 7.88
C MET A 204 -5.97 5.51 7.90
N THR A 205 -7.08 5.92 8.52
CA THR A 205 -7.39 7.35 8.68
C THR A 205 -6.37 8.05 9.58
N GLY A 206 -5.83 7.36 10.58
CA GLY A 206 -4.70 7.82 11.39
C GLY A 206 -3.42 8.02 10.56
N ASP A 207 -3.13 7.11 9.63
CA ASP A 207 -1.99 7.24 8.71
C ASP A 207 -2.15 8.44 7.78
N ALA A 208 -3.34 8.64 7.22
CA ALA A 208 -3.64 9.83 6.41
C ALA A 208 -3.46 11.14 7.21
N ALA A 209 -3.97 11.18 8.45
CA ALA A 209 -3.82 12.34 9.32
C ALA A 209 -2.36 12.67 9.64
N ARG A 210 -1.54 11.64 9.94
CA ARG A 210 -0.11 11.80 10.18
C ARG A 210 0.63 12.32 8.95
N ALA A 211 0.27 11.82 7.76
CA ALA A 211 0.87 12.28 6.51
C ALA A 211 0.52 13.76 6.22
N VAL A 212 -0.72 14.19 6.51
CA VAL A 212 -1.12 15.60 6.40
C VAL A 212 -0.39 16.46 7.44
N GLU A 213 -0.23 15.99 8.67
CA GLU A 213 0.55 16.69 9.69
C GLU A 213 2.02 16.84 9.30
N ALA A 214 2.65 15.76 8.83
CA ALA A 214 4.02 15.78 8.34
C ALA A 214 4.18 16.74 7.12
N SER A 215 3.18 16.77 6.23
CA SER A 215 3.12 17.72 5.12
C SER A 215 3.04 19.18 5.60
N ALA A 216 2.21 19.44 6.61
CA ALA A 216 2.10 20.78 7.19
C ALA A 216 3.42 21.25 7.83
N GLN A 217 4.09 20.37 8.55
CA GLN A 217 5.39 20.65 9.17
C GLN A 217 6.49 20.89 8.13
N ALA A 218 6.51 20.13 7.03
CA ALA A 218 7.44 20.33 5.94
C ALA A 218 7.17 21.68 5.22
N TRP A 219 5.90 22.01 5.00
CA TRP A 219 5.49 23.30 4.41
C TRP A 219 5.92 24.48 5.27
N GLN A 220 5.66 24.45 6.57
CA GLN A 220 6.09 25.47 7.54
C GLN A 220 7.62 25.61 7.61
N GLY A 221 8.34 24.51 7.43
CA GLY A 221 9.81 24.50 7.33
C GLY A 221 10.36 24.92 5.98
N GLY A 222 9.53 25.34 5.02
CA GLY A 222 9.95 25.79 3.69
C GLY A 222 10.28 24.68 2.70
N ASP A 223 10.17 23.38 3.07
CA ASP A 223 10.44 22.26 2.18
C ASP A 223 9.17 21.87 1.41
N GLN A 224 8.90 22.62 0.33
CA GLN A 224 7.71 22.45 -0.50
C GLN A 224 7.67 21.07 -1.19
N ALA A 225 8.81 20.56 -1.63
CA ALA A 225 8.90 19.27 -2.31
C ALA A 225 8.55 18.13 -1.36
N ALA A 226 9.09 18.15 -0.13
CA ALA A 226 8.71 17.18 0.90
C ALA A 226 7.24 17.32 1.28
N ALA A 227 6.72 18.54 1.45
CA ALA A 227 5.31 18.76 1.78
C ALA A 227 4.38 18.15 0.71
N ARG A 228 4.67 18.38 -0.58
CA ARG A 228 3.92 17.79 -1.70
C ARG A 228 3.93 16.28 -1.70
N LEU A 229 5.10 15.66 -1.51
CA LEU A 229 5.22 14.20 -1.45
C LEU A 229 4.38 13.62 -0.30
N LEU A 230 4.48 14.20 0.88
CA LEU A 230 3.75 13.74 2.07
C LEU A 230 2.23 13.91 1.91
N LEU A 231 1.79 14.99 1.26
CA LEU A 231 0.38 15.19 0.92
C LEU A 231 -0.14 14.11 -0.04
N THR A 232 0.67 13.71 -1.04
CA THR A 232 0.29 12.62 -1.94
C THR A 232 0.25 11.27 -1.25
N SER A 233 1.06 11.03 -0.22
CA SER A 233 0.96 9.84 0.64
C SER A 233 -0.40 9.78 1.36
N ALA A 234 -0.88 10.90 1.91
CA ALA A 234 -2.20 10.97 2.51
C ALA A 234 -3.31 10.64 1.50
N ARG A 235 -3.23 11.20 0.28
CA ARG A 235 -4.19 10.91 -0.80
C ARG A 235 -4.18 9.45 -1.21
N SER A 236 -3.00 8.83 -1.34
CA SER A 236 -2.86 7.40 -1.62
C SER A 236 -3.56 6.56 -0.55
N THR A 237 -3.41 6.93 0.72
CA THR A 237 -4.09 6.25 1.83
C THR A 237 -5.63 6.39 1.74
N LEU A 238 -6.15 7.56 1.35
CA LEU A 238 -7.60 7.73 1.10
C LEU A 238 -8.08 6.85 -0.05
N GLY A 239 -7.29 6.69 -1.11
CA GLY A 239 -7.57 5.76 -2.20
C GLY A 239 -7.72 4.31 -1.71
N LEU A 240 -6.77 3.85 -0.87
CA LEU A 240 -6.84 2.51 -0.26
C LEU A 240 -8.06 2.33 0.66
N ILE A 241 -8.55 3.40 1.31
CA ILE A 241 -9.80 3.38 2.07
C ILE A 241 -11.00 3.29 1.12
N ASP A 242 -11.03 4.08 0.02
CA ASP A 242 -12.12 4.07 -0.98
C ASP A 242 -12.32 2.68 -1.59
N GLU A 243 -11.23 1.96 -1.90
CA GLU A 243 -11.26 0.59 -2.40
C GLU A 243 -12.02 -0.36 -1.45
N ARG A 244 -11.93 -0.14 -0.14
CA ARG A 244 -12.58 -0.99 0.87
C ARG A 244 -14.03 -0.65 1.11
N TYR A 245 -14.48 0.54 0.72
CA TYR A 245 -15.89 0.96 0.80
C TYR A 245 -16.64 0.68 -0.51
N ASN A 246 -16.27 -0.38 -1.22
CA ASN A 246 -16.91 -0.76 -2.47
C ASN A 246 -18.34 -1.28 -2.25
N GLY A 247 -19.23 -0.98 -3.21
CA GLY A 247 -20.60 -1.43 -3.22
C GLY A 247 -21.61 -0.27 -3.19
N ALA A 248 -22.80 -0.51 -3.78
CA ALA A 248 -23.83 0.52 -3.94
C ALA A 248 -24.32 1.09 -2.59
N VAL A 249 -24.44 0.23 -1.57
CA VAL A 249 -24.89 0.63 -0.22
C VAL A 249 -23.90 1.54 0.51
N LEU A 250 -22.64 1.64 0.03
CA LEU A 250 -21.58 2.47 0.59
C LEU A 250 -21.25 3.69 -0.29
N ALA A 251 -22.07 3.94 -1.35
CA ALA A 251 -21.81 5.02 -2.30
C ALA A 251 -21.68 6.40 -1.62
N GLY A 252 -22.54 6.69 -0.63
CA GLY A 252 -22.48 7.94 0.13
C GLY A 252 -21.20 8.05 0.99
N ASP A 253 -20.70 6.95 1.51
CA ASP A 253 -19.44 6.91 2.28
C ASP A 253 -18.23 7.13 1.36
N ARG A 254 -18.22 6.46 0.19
CA ARG A 254 -17.19 6.71 -0.85
C ARG A 254 -17.18 8.18 -1.29
N GLN A 255 -18.34 8.81 -1.43
CA GLN A 255 -18.41 10.23 -1.77
C GLN A 255 -17.78 11.11 -0.67
N ALA A 256 -17.90 10.75 0.61
CA ALA A 256 -17.21 11.47 1.70
C ALA A 256 -15.69 11.33 1.60
N ILE A 257 -15.18 10.11 1.32
CA ILE A 257 -13.74 9.87 1.11
C ILE A 257 -13.22 10.69 -0.07
N ARG A 258 -13.94 10.67 -1.20
CA ARG A 258 -13.56 11.42 -2.41
C ARG A 258 -13.57 12.93 -2.18
N ARG A 259 -14.50 13.47 -1.40
CA ARG A 259 -14.46 14.90 -1.02
C ARG A 259 -13.22 15.22 -0.20
N ALA A 260 -12.83 14.36 0.75
CA ALA A 260 -11.62 14.53 1.52
C ALA A 260 -10.36 14.47 0.63
N ASP A 261 -10.31 13.57 -0.37
CA ASP A 261 -9.20 13.50 -1.34
C ASP A 261 -9.14 14.72 -2.24
N LEU A 262 -10.27 15.18 -2.77
CA LEU A 262 -10.34 16.37 -3.62
C LEU A 262 -9.91 17.63 -2.87
N ALA A 263 -10.21 17.73 -1.57
CA ALA A 263 -9.70 18.82 -0.74
C ALA A 263 -8.17 18.77 -0.62
N LEU A 264 -7.56 17.59 -0.43
CA LEU A 264 -6.10 17.44 -0.44
C LEU A 264 -5.51 17.74 -1.83
N LEU A 265 -6.18 17.37 -2.92
CA LEU A 265 -5.76 17.75 -4.27
C LEU A 265 -5.72 19.27 -4.44
N ALA A 266 -6.77 19.97 -4.02
CA ALA A 266 -6.83 21.44 -4.07
C ALA A 266 -5.74 22.10 -3.21
N ILE A 267 -5.45 21.54 -2.03
CA ILE A 267 -4.32 22.00 -1.18
C ILE A 267 -3.01 21.81 -1.92
N GLY A 268 -2.80 20.67 -2.57
CA GLY A 268 -1.60 20.44 -3.37
C GLY A 268 -1.42 21.44 -4.50
N GLN A 269 -2.49 21.80 -5.20
CA GLN A 269 -2.48 22.84 -6.23
C GLN A 269 -2.17 24.23 -5.63
N ALA A 270 -2.68 24.52 -4.43
CA ALA A 270 -2.36 25.74 -3.70
C ALA A 270 -0.87 25.77 -3.30
N MET A 271 -0.27 24.65 -2.89
CA MET A 271 1.18 24.55 -2.66
C MET A 271 1.98 24.87 -3.93
N ASP A 272 1.56 24.36 -5.09
CA ASP A 272 2.25 24.61 -6.37
C ASP A 272 2.22 26.11 -6.74
N ARG A 273 1.12 26.81 -6.43
CA ARG A 273 0.99 28.26 -6.62
C ARG A 273 1.63 29.08 -5.50
N LYS A 274 2.07 28.45 -4.42
CA LYS A 274 2.59 29.10 -3.20
C LYS A 274 1.55 30.01 -2.53
N ASP A 275 0.28 29.59 -2.55
CA ASP A 275 -0.82 30.35 -1.94
C ASP A 275 -0.58 30.53 -0.43
N ALA A 276 -0.86 31.70 0.10
CA ALA A 276 -0.62 32.03 1.51
C ALA A 276 -1.49 31.24 2.49
N ASP A 277 -2.63 30.71 2.04
CA ASP A 277 -3.63 30.01 2.86
C ASP A 277 -3.42 28.47 2.97
N VAL A 278 -2.33 27.93 2.41
CA VAL A 278 -2.02 26.49 2.44
C VAL A 278 -2.06 25.93 3.88
N ALA A 279 -1.43 26.59 4.83
CA ALA A 279 -1.39 26.16 6.24
C ALA A 279 -2.80 26.12 6.85
N THR A 280 -3.62 27.13 6.56
CA THR A 280 -5.02 27.20 7.01
C THR A 280 -5.84 26.06 6.43
N ARG A 281 -5.70 25.78 5.13
CA ARG A 281 -6.40 24.66 4.46
C ARG A 281 -6.00 23.30 5.03
N LEU A 282 -4.71 23.05 5.31
CA LEU A 282 -4.24 21.82 5.95
C LEU A 282 -4.85 21.65 7.35
N THR A 283 -4.92 22.75 8.11
CA THR A 283 -5.55 22.76 9.45
C THR A 283 -7.04 22.47 9.37
N ALA A 284 -7.77 23.08 8.43
CA ALA A 284 -9.19 22.86 8.21
C ALA A 284 -9.46 21.39 7.83
N TRP A 285 -8.69 20.83 6.91
CA TRP A 285 -8.83 19.41 6.54
C TRP A 285 -8.69 18.47 7.73
N LYS A 286 -7.71 18.73 8.64
CA LYS A 286 -7.54 17.95 9.87
C LYS A 286 -8.71 18.11 10.83
N ALA A 287 -9.27 19.31 10.93
CA ALA A 287 -10.44 19.58 11.76
C ALA A 287 -11.70 18.85 11.27
N ASP A 288 -11.85 18.65 9.96
CA ASP A 288 -12.99 17.93 9.35
C ASP A 288 -12.88 16.39 9.48
N LEU A 289 -11.66 15.87 9.67
CA LEU A 289 -11.39 14.42 9.68
C LEU A 289 -12.25 13.65 10.71
N PRO A 290 -12.44 14.09 11.95
CA PRO A 290 -13.28 13.37 12.93
C PRO A 290 -14.71 13.17 12.44
N GLY A 291 -15.29 14.17 11.77
CA GLY A 291 -16.67 14.13 11.27
C GLY A 291 -16.89 13.06 10.21
N TRP A 292 -16.11 13.09 9.14
CA TRP A 292 -16.27 12.10 8.06
C TRP A 292 -15.75 10.71 8.48
N ARG A 293 -14.73 10.60 9.36
CA ARG A 293 -14.29 9.34 9.95
C ARG A 293 -15.39 8.67 10.77
N ALA A 294 -16.08 9.44 11.62
CA ALA A 294 -17.21 8.93 12.41
C ALA A 294 -18.36 8.45 11.51
N ARG A 295 -18.61 9.12 10.38
CA ARG A 295 -19.55 8.66 9.37
C ARG A 295 -19.15 7.29 8.82
N LEU A 296 -17.89 7.14 8.35
CA LEU A 296 -17.38 5.88 7.80
C LEU A 296 -17.41 4.75 8.82
N ALA A 297 -17.07 5.03 10.08
CA ALA A 297 -17.06 4.04 11.15
C ALA A 297 -18.43 3.36 11.36
N ARG A 298 -19.55 4.09 11.15
CA ARG A 298 -20.90 3.51 11.26
C ARG A 298 -21.19 2.45 10.21
N SER A 299 -20.46 2.44 9.09
CA SER A 299 -20.63 1.51 7.99
C SER A 299 -19.43 0.57 7.80
N GLU A 300 -18.40 0.65 8.67
CA GLU A 300 -17.18 -0.17 8.56
C GLU A 300 -17.50 -1.67 8.51
N ALA A 301 -18.46 -2.15 9.31
CA ALA A 301 -18.88 -3.55 9.31
C ALA A 301 -19.49 -4.03 7.97
N ARG A 302 -19.94 -3.13 7.10
CA ARG A 302 -20.46 -3.44 5.75
C ARG A 302 -19.38 -3.36 4.67
N SER A 303 -18.22 -2.81 4.99
CA SER A 303 -17.09 -2.63 4.08
C SER A 303 -16.18 -3.86 4.03
N LEU A 304 -15.12 -3.81 3.19
CA LEU A 304 -14.06 -4.83 3.14
C LEU A 304 -13.04 -4.71 4.29
N PHE A 305 -13.26 -3.82 5.27
CA PHE A 305 -12.57 -3.89 6.56
C PHE A 305 -13.11 -5.03 7.42
N ALA A 306 -14.38 -5.40 7.27
CA ALA A 306 -14.94 -6.56 7.94
C ALA A 306 -14.38 -7.85 7.34
N ALA A 307 -13.72 -8.67 8.17
CA ALA A 307 -13.07 -9.91 7.75
C ALA A 307 -14.01 -10.87 7.00
N ALA A 308 -15.28 -10.97 7.42
CA ALA A 308 -16.27 -11.81 6.77
C ALA A 308 -16.61 -11.34 5.33
N ASN A 309 -16.69 -10.02 5.11
CA ASN A 309 -16.94 -9.47 3.78
C ASN A 309 -15.73 -9.65 2.87
N LEU A 310 -14.53 -9.43 3.39
CA LEU A 310 -13.28 -9.63 2.66
C LEU A 310 -13.11 -11.11 2.28
N ALA A 311 -13.33 -12.03 3.20
CA ALA A 311 -13.26 -13.47 2.95
C ALA A 311 -14.25 -13.90 1.85
N ARG A 312 -15.49 -13.43 1.93
CA ARG A 312 -16.50 -13.69 0.90
C ARG A 312 -16.08 -13.15 -0.46
N ALA A 313 -15.54 -11.94 -0.52
CA ALA A 313 -15.06 -11.33 -1.76
C ALA A 313 -13.86 -12.06 -2.37
N LEU A 314 -13.02 -12.68 -1.53
CA LEU A 314 -11.90 -13.53 -1.96
C LEU A 314 -12.31 -14.99 -2.26
N GLY A 315 -13.52 -15.42 -1.86
CA GLY A 315 -13.95 -16.80 -1.99
C GLY A 315 -13.21 -17.76 -1.04
N VAL A 316 -12.80 -17.26 0.14
CA VAL A 316 -12.09 -18.06 1.14
C VAL A 316 -12.91 -18.15 2.45
N THR A 317 -12.73 -19.23 3.20
CA THR A 317 -13.29 -19.35 4.54
C THR A 317 -12.36 -18.65 5.54
N PRO A 318 -12.85 -17.70 6.36
CA PRO A 318 -12.04 -17.09 7.39
C PRO A 318 -11.50 -18.17 8.35
N ARG A 319 -10.19 -18.28 8.49
CA ARG A 319 -9.63 -19.08 9.58
C ARG A 319 -9.89 -18.31 10.88
N SER A 320 -10.51 -18.97 11.85
CA SER A 320 -10.61 -18.40 13.20
C SER A 320 -9.20 -18.10 13.72
N PRO A 321 -8.97 -16.94 14.35
CA PRO A 321 -7.69 -16.67 14.99
C PRO A 321 -7.39 -17.82 15.97
N PRO A 322 -6.13 -18.27 16.10
CA PRO A 322 -5.78 -19.28 17.09
C PRO A 322 -6.28 -18.78 18.45
N ALA A 323 -7.01 -19.64 19.16
CA ALA A 323 -7.44 -19.37 20.53
C ALA A 323 -6.20 -18.94 21.32
N ARG A 324 -6.26 -17.80 22.00
CA ARG A 324 -5.20 -17.38 22.93
C ARG A 324 -5.01 -18.56 23.89
N GLY A 325 -3.82 -19.14 23.87
CA GLY A 325 -3.48 -20.25 24.74
C GLY A 325 -3.86 -19.87 26.17
N GLY A 326 -4.80 -20.62 26.75
CA GLY A 326 -5.19 -20.44 28.13
C GLY A 326 -3.94 -20.61 28.98
N GLU A 327 -3.60 -19.61 29.79
CA GLU A 327 -2.67 -19.78 30.90
C GLU A 327 -3.17 -20.95 31.73
N SER A 328 -2.43 -22.05 31.67
CA SER A 328 -2.60 -23.16 32.61
C SER A 328 -2.25 -22.65 34.00
N PRO A 329 -3.14 -22.69 34.98
CA PRO A 329 -2.80 -22.30 36.33
C PRO A 329 -1.70 -23.24 36.84
N ARG A 330 -0.52 -22.74 37.12
CA ARG A 330 0.54 -23.48 37.82
C ARG A 330 0.01 -23.80 39.24
N ARG A 331 -0.11 -25.07 39.51
CA ARG A 331 -0.22 -25.61 40.89
C ARG A 331 1.16 -25.60 41.54
#